data_f77e7bc0b99d0d56b88703c893651d32
#
_entry.id   f77e7bc0b99d0d56b88703c893651d32
#
_cell.length_a   1.000
_cell.length_b   1.000
_cell.length_c   1.000
_cell.angle_alpha   90.00
_cell.angle_beta   90.00
_cell.angle_gamma   90.00
#
_symmetry.space_group_name_H-M   'P 1'
#
loop_
_entity.id
_entity.type
_entity.pdbx_description
1 polymer ?
#
loop_
_entity_poly.entity_id
_entity_poly.type
_entity_poly.pdbx_seq_one_letter_code
_entity_poly.pdbx_strand_id
1 'polypeptide(L)'
;MAKENLVILHGAIQCAPRIYANSDGNVNKAMLYMKVLRRPSISEKLSANRIFFDNPIILSKNEKLIAQMSELEKDDMLDVRGVLTTREVLKSTICPNCAAKNSVEGNTVYVTPIYLCRREPKTKPEEALELLKKRCEVSNMIMVIGTLCRDPEFYQAESRSGYVQYQLAVNRKFRIREDPADLKTDY
;
A
#
# COMPACT_ATOMS: atom_id res chain seq x y z
N MET A 1 9.93 -2.01 24.57
CA MET A 1 8.60 -2.09 23.98
C MET A 1 8.75 -2.68 22.59
N ALA A 2 8.03 -3.76 22.27
CA ALA A 2 8.08 -4.35 20.92
C ALA A 2 7.50 -3.36 19.91
N LYS A 3 8.17 -3.22 18.77
CA LYS A 3 7.75 -2.34 17.66
C LYS A 3 7.71 -3.20 16.41
N GLU A 4 6.58 -3.28 15.77
CA GLU A 4 6.42 -4.01 14.52
C GLU A 4 5.82 -3.11 13.46
N ASN A 5 6.34 -3.26 12.25
CA ASN A 5 5.79 -2.68 11.03
C ASN A 5 6.08 -3.66 9.91
N LEU A 6 5.13 -4.53 9.65
CA LEU A 6 5.26 -5.59 8.67
C LEU A 6 4.05 -5.60 7.75
N VAL A 7 4.32 -5.66 6.48
CA VAL A 7 3.33 -5.83 5.41
C VAL A 7 3.67 -7.06 4.60
N ILE A 8 2.69 -7.93 4.39
CA ILE A 8 2.79 -9.10 3.49
C ILE A 8 1.60 -9.01 2.53
N LEU A 9 1.91 -8.88 1.24
CA LEU A 9 0.90 -8.79 0.19
C LEU A 9 1.15 -9.87 -0.85
N HIS A 10 0.05 -10.42 -1.38
CA HIS A 10 0.03 -11.24 -2.57
C HIS A 10 -1.05 -10.69 -3.48
N GLY A 11 -0.72 -10.36 -4.72
CA GLY A 11 -1.68 -9.75 -5.62
C GLY A 11 -1.16 -9.56 -7.04
N ALA A 12 -2.03 -9.05 -7.89
CA ALA A 12 -1.70 -8.74 -9.28
C ALA A 12 -1.30 -7.25 -9.43
N ILE A 13 -0.41 -6.98 -10.36
CA ILE A 13 -0.05 -5.62 -10.74
C ILE A 13 -1.18 -5.00 -11.56
N GLN A 14 -1.65 -3.84 -11.14
CA GLN A 14 -2.80 -3.18 -11.74
C GLN A 14 -2.48 -2.46 -13.06
N CYS A 15 -1.28 -1.89 -13.14
CA CYS A 15 -0.77 -1.21 -14.34
C CYS A 15 0.76 -1.28 -14.34
N ALA A 16 1.37 -1.02 -15.50
CA ALA A 16 2.82 -1.00 -15.61
C ALA A 16 3.46 -0.07 -14.55
N PRO A 17 4.57 -0.48 -13.93
CA PRO A 17 5.27 0.31 -12.94
C PRO A 17 5.69 1.68 -13.49
N ARG A 18 5.61 2.69 -12.65
CA ARG A 18 6.08 4.04 -12.98
C ARG A 18 7.48 4.22 -12.46
N ILE A 19 8.40 4.48 -13.38
CA ILE A 19 9.81 4.72 -13.06
C ILE A 19 10.07 6.22 -13.15
N TYR A 20 10.72 6.77 -12.14
CA TYR A 20 11.02 8.19 -12.04
C TYR A 20 12.53 8.41 -12.04
N ALA A 21 12.98 9.39 -12.80
CA ALA A 21 14.35 9.87 -12.82
C ALA A 21 14.45 11.22 -12.13
N ASN A 22 15.64 11.53 -11.62
CA ASN A 22 15.98 12.85 -11.13
C ASN A 22 16.30 13.81 -12.32
N SER A 23 16.67 15.06 -12.01
CA SER A 23 17.08 16.07 -13.00
C SER A 23 18.23 15.63 -13.89
N ASP A 24 19.10 14.76 -13.38
CA ASP A 24 20.30 14.27 -14.06
C ASP A 24 20.03 13.03 -14.93
N GLY A 25 18.75 12.60 -15.01
CA GLY A 25 18.33 11.43 -15.75
C GLY A 25 18.54 10.09 -15.03
N ASN A 26 19.08 10.10 -13.81
CA ASN A 26 19.28 8.88 -13.04
C ASN A 26 17.99 8.42 -12.41
N VAL A 27 17.64 7.16 -12.62
CA VAL A 27 16.46 6.53 -11.99
C VAL A 27 16.66 6.47 -10.48
N ASN A 28 15.74 7.05 -9.74
CA ASN A 28 15.85 7.17 -8.29
C ASN A 28 14.63 6.65 -7.52
N LYS A 29 13.54 6.33 -8.23
CA LYS A 29 12.30 5.89 -7.59
C LYS A 29 11.47 5.05 -8.56
N ALA A 30 10.84 4.01 -8.04
CA ALA A 30 9.81 3.25 -8.76
C ALA A 30 8.55 3.13 -7.92
N MET A 31 7.41 3.16 -8.59
CA MET A 31 6.09 3.03 -7.97
C MET A 31 5.22 2.09 -8.79
N LEU A 32 4.53 1.19 -8.10
CA LEU A 32 3.53 0.32 -8.70
C LEU A 32 2.26 0.25 -7.86
N TYR A 33 1.16 -0.06 -8.51
CA TYR A 33 -0.13 -0.29 -7.88
C TYR A 33 -0.46 -1.78 -7.95
N MET A 34 -0.79 -2.37 -6.82
CA MET A 34 -1.24 -3.75 -6.76
C MET A 34 -2.75 -3.82 -6.56
N LYS A 35 -3.33 -4.93 -6.97
CA LYS A 35 -4.68 -5.34 -6.65
C LYS A 35 -4.60 -6.55 -5.74
N VAL A 36 -4.99 -6.38 -4.49
CA VAL A 36 -4.88 -7.40 -3.43
C VAL A 36 -6.27 -7.75 -2.96
N LEU A 37 -6.54 -9.04 -2.78
CA LEU A 37 -7.83 -9.49 -2.28
C LEU A 37 -8.02 -9.05 -0.83
N ARG A 38 -9.11 -8.34 -0.54
CA ARG A 38 -9.49 -8.01 0.82
C ARG A 38 -10.10 -9.23 1.49
N ARG A 39 -9.54 -9.62 2.64
CA ARG A 39 -10.14 -10.66 3.46
C ARG A 39 -11.43 -10.13 4.08
N PRO A 40 -12.58 -10.81 3.93
CA PRO A 40 -13.79 -10.39 4.60
C PRO A 40 -13.60 -10.46 6.12
N SER A 41 -14.21 -9.54 6.85
CA SER A 41 -14.26 -9.63 8.31
C SER A 41 -15.10 -10.86 8.73
N ILE A 42 -14.79 -11.41 9.90
CA ILE A 42 -15.50 -12.57 10.46
C ILE A 42 -17.01 -12.27 10.63
N SER A 43 -17.39 -11.00 10.79
CA SER A 43 -18.78 -10.55 10.95
C SER A 43 -19.52 -10.34 9.63
N GLU A 44 -18.82 -10.18 8.52
CA GLU A 44 -19.47 -10.12 7.22
C GLU A 44 -19.76 -11.54 6.75
N LYS A 45 -20.99 -11.99 6.96
CA LYS A 45 -21.51 -13.15 6.22
C LYS A 45 -21.33 -12.84 4.75
N LEU A 46 -20.37 -13.51 4.14
CA LEU A 46 -20.13 -13.46 2.72
C LEU A 46 -21.45 -13.68 1.99
N SER A 47 -22.12 -12.62 1.57
CA SER A 47 -22.93 -12.75 0.39
C SER A 47 -21.95 -13.12 -0.72
N ALA A 48 -22.05 -14.33 -1.23
CA ALA A 48 -21.08 -15.00 -2.10
C ALA A 48 -20.61 -14.20 -3.35
N ASN A 49 -21.13 -13.00 -3.56
CA ASN A 49 -20.95 -12.19 -4.76
C ASN A 49 -20.19 -10.86 -4.55
N ARG A 50 -19.76 -10.51 -3.33
CA ARG A 50 -19.01 -9.26 -3.12
C ARG A 50 -17.56 -9.56 -2.74
N ILE A 51 -16.71 -9.59 -3.74
CA ILE A 51 -15.26 -9.66 -3.57
C ILE A 51 -14.72 -8.25 -3.61
N PHE A 52 -14.07 -7.83 -2.53
CA PHE A 52 -13.44 -6.53 -2.45
C PHE A 52 -11.94 -6.65 -2.66
N PHE A 53 -11.38 -5.64 -3.32
CA PHE A 53 -9.94 -5.52 -3.49
C PHE A 53 -9.44 -4.23 -2.85
N ASP A 54 -8.26 -4.29 -2.28
CA ASP A 54 -7.47 -3.13 -1.89
C ASP A 54 -6.43 -2.85 -2.96
N ASN A 55 -6.06 -1.57 -3.10
CA ASN A 55 -5.10 -1.12 -4.09
C ASN A 55 -3.89 -0.46 -3.40
N PRO A 56 -3.03 -1.23 -2.71
CA PRO A 56 -1.85 -0.69 -2.09
C PRO A 56 -0.88 -0.13 -3.12
N ILE A 57 -0.21 0.96 -2.74
CA ILE A 57 0.83 1.59 -3.53
C ILE A 57 2.17 1.12 -3.00
N ILE A 58 2.98 0.51 -3.85
CA ILE A 58 4.32 0.06 -3.53
C ILE A 58 5.29 1.11 -4.06
N LEU A 59 6.17 1.61 -3.18
CA LEU A 59 7.14 2.65 -3.52
C LEU A 59 8.53 2.22 -3.07
N SER A 60 9.50 2.21 -4.00
CA SER A 60 10.89 1.91 -3.70
C SER A 60 11.83 3.00 -4.21
N LYS A 61 12.91 3.24 -3.46
CA LYS A 61 14.08 4.01 -3.86
C LYS A 61 15.35 3.15 -3.85
N ASN A 62 15.22 1.87 -3.55
CA ASN A 62 16.34 0.93 -3.59
C ASN A 62 16.61 0.51 -5.03
N GLU A 63 17.81 0.72 -5.53
CA GLU A 63 18.21 0.45 -6.91
C GLU A 63 17.91 -0.98 -7.37
N LYS A 64 18.23 -1.96 -6.52
CA LYS A 64 17.97 -3.39 -6.85
C LYS A 64 16.47 -3.69 -7.00
N LEU A 65 15.65 -3.12 -6.11
CA LEU A 65 14.20 -3.29 -6.18
C LEU A 65 13.60 -2.47 -7.34
N ILE A 66 14.15 -1.31 -7.65
CA ILE A 66 13.77 -0.53 -8.83
C ILE A 66 14.02 -1.32 -10.11
N ALA A 67 15.20 -1.93 -10.23
CA ALA A 67 15.52 -2.79 -11.38
C ALA A 67 14.54 -3.95 -11.51
N GLN A 68 14.23 -4.66 -10.41
CA GLN A 68 13.21 -5.71 -10.41
C GLN A 68 11.81 -5.17 -10.80
N MET A 69 11.43 -4.01 -10.28
CA MET A 69 10.13 -3.40 -10.58
C MET A 69 10.02 -2.98 -12.05
N SER A 70 11.12 -2.56 -12.69
CA SER A 70 11.11 -2.13 -14.09
C SER A 70 10.85 -3.29 -15.09
N GLU A 71 11.07 -4.53 -14.66
CA GLU A 71 10.82 -5.74 -15.45
C GLU A 71 9.39 -6.28 -15.31
N LEU A 72 8.60 -5.68 -14.43
CA LEU A 72 7.24 -6.12 -14.14
C LEU A 72 6.24 -5.51 -15.12
N GLU A 73 5.20 -6.28 -15.42
CA GLU A 73 4.12 -5.88 -16.30
C GLU A 73 2.77 -5.91 -15.58
N LYS A 74 1.78 -5.32 -16.22
CA LYS A 74 0.39 -5.43 -15.77
C LYS A 74 0.00 -6.92 -15.69
N ASP A 75 -0.78 -7.26 -14.66
CA ASP A 75 -1.31 -8.59 -14.36
C ASP A 75 -0.26 -9.63 -13.91
N ASP A 76 1.03 -9.25 -13.79
CA ASP A 76 2.00 -10.10 -13.09
C ASP A 76 1.56 -10.33 -11.64
N MET A 77 1.65 -11.59 -11.19
CA MET A 77 1.42 -11.94 -9.78
C MET A 77 2.69 -11.71 -8.97
N LEU A 78 2.53 -10.97 -7.87
CA LEU A 78 3.65 -10.50 -7.06
C LEU A 78 3.43 -10.78 -5.58
N ASP A 79 4.47 -11.31 -4.93
CA ASP A 79 4.58 -11.33 -3.48
C ASP A 79 5.43 -10.14 -3.02
N VAL A 80 4.93 -9.41 -2.05
CA VAL A 80 5.62 -8.27 -1.46
C VAL A 80 5.71 -8.46 0.04
N ARG A 81 6.92 -8.28 0.59
CA ARG A 81 7.13 -8.05 2.02
C ARG A 81 7.76 -6.69 2.20
N GLY A 82 7.25 -5.92 3.14
CA GLY A 82 7.71 -4.55 3.34
C GLY A 82 7.21 -3.94 4.63
N VAL A 83 7.26 -2.63 4.69
CA VAL A 83 6.77 -1.83 5.80
C VAL A 83 5.84 -0.74 5.29
N LEU A 84 4.91 -0.30 6.14
CA LEU A 84 4.14 0.91 5.87
C LEU A 84 5.03 2.14 6.07
N THR A 85 4.90 3.07 5.15
CA THR A 85 5.52 4.39 5.26
C THR A 85 4.48 5.46 4.90
N THR A 86 4.49 6.56 5.63
CA THR A 86 3.65 7.72 5.34
C THR A 86 4.49 8.81 4.68
N ARG A 87 3.87 9.57 3.80
CA ARG A 87 4.47 10.75 3.19
C ARG A 87 3.43 11.85 3.10
N GLU A 88 3.84 13.03 3.45
CA GLU A 88 3.07 14.24 3.20
C GLU A 88 2.99 14.47 1.69
N VAL A 89 1.79 14.76 1.22
CA VAL A 89 1.50 15.05 -0.18
C VAL A 89 0.55 16.24 -0.26
N LEU A 90 0.82 17.11 -1.21
CA LEU A 90 -0.12 18.15 -1.59
C LEU A 90 -1.17 17.54 -2.53
N LYS A 91 -2.39 17.43 -2.06
CA LYS A 91 -3.53 17.00 -2.88
C LYS A 91 -4.18 18.24 -3.50
N SER A 92 -4.06 18.40 -4.79
CA SER A 92 -4.80 19.45 -5.49
C SER A 92 -6.18 18.94 -5.90
N THR A 93 -7.20 19.66 -5.49
CA THR A 93 -8.58 19.43 -5.91
C THR A 93 -9.04 20.62 -6.74
N ILE A 94 -9.78 20.34 -7.81
CA ILE A 94 -10.41 21.38 -8.62
C ILE A 94 -11.88 21.43 -8.20
N CYS A 95 -12.32 22.60 -7.77
CA CYS A 95 -13.74 22.81 -7.45
C CYS A 95 -14.58 22.60 -8.73
N PRO A 96 -15.58 21.70 -8.71
CA PRO A 96 -16.40 21.44 -9.90
C PRO A 96 -17.27 22.65 -10.31
N ASN A 97 -17.53 23.57 -9.37
CA ASN A 97 -18.42 24.72 -9.63
C ASN A 97 -17.69 25.97 -10.14
N CYS A 98 -16.45 26.21 -9.70
CA CYS A 98 -15.73 27.44 -10.05
C CYS A 98 -14.33 27.19 -10.63
N ALA A 99 -13.94 25.94 -10.86
CA ALA A 99 -12.62 25.52 -11.34
C ALA A 99 -11.43 26.03 -10.50
N ALA A 100 -11.67 26.57 -9.30
CA ALA A 100 -10.61 26.99 -8.40
C ALA A 100 -9.78 25.77 -7.96
N LYS A 101 -8.46 25.90 -8.01
CA LYS A 101 -7.52 24.89 -7.53
C LYS A 101 -7.29 25.11 -6.03
N ASN A 102 -7.68 24.17 -5.23
CA ASN A 102 -7.35 24.13 -3.81
C ASN A 102 -6.28 23.07 -3.58
N SER A 103 -5.25 23.42 -2.83
CA SER A 103 -4.23 22.48 -2.38
C SER A 103 -4.46 22.19 -0.91
N VAL A 104 -4.62 20.91 -0.57
CA VAL A 104 -4.77 20.46 0.81
C VAL A 104 -3.60 19.55 1.13
N GLU A 105 -2.91 19.84 2.20
CA GLU A 105 -1.89 18.94 2.73
C GLU A 105 -2.57 17.69 3.28
N GLY A 106 -1.98 16.54 3.01
CA GLY A 106 -2.48 15.27 3.49
C GLY A 106 -1.40 14.20 3.46
N ASN A 107 -1.64 13.13 4.18
CA ASN A 107 -0.74 11.99 4.19
C ASN A 107 -1.20 10.92 3.20
N THR A 108 -0.25 10.31 2.54
CA THR A 108 -0.47 9.10 1.73
C THR A 108 0.37 7.97 2.29
N VAL A 109 -0.27 6.81 2.43
CA VAL A 109 0.37 5.59 2.92
C VAL A 109 0.91 4.81 1.73
N TYR A 110 2.15 4.38 1.84
CA TYR A 110 2.83 3.52 0.88
C TYR A 110 3.33 2.26 1.56
N VAL A 111 3.50 1.22 0.79
CA VAL A 111 4.29 0.05 1.19
C VAL A 111 5.69 0.23 0.61
N THR A 112 6.69 0.35 1.48
CA THR A 112 8.08 0.33 1.06
C THR A 112 8.55 -1.12 1.09
N PRO A 113 8.86 -1.72 -0.07
CA PRO A 113 9.21 -3.11 -0.15
C PRO A 113 10.62 -3.36 0.40
N ILE A 114 10.79 -4.51 1.06
CA ILE A 114 12.08 -5.09 1.45
C ILE A 114 12.38 -6.28 0.53
N TYR A 115 11.32 -6.93 0.07
CA TYR A 115 11.40 -8.11 -0.79
C TYR A 115 10.25 -8.09 -1.80
N LEU A 116 10.58 -8.38 -3.04
CA LEU A 116 9.66 -8.57 -4.16
C LEU A 116 9.96 -9.91 -4.82
N CYS A 117 8.92 -10.65 -5.16
CA CYS A 117 9.05 -11.88 -5.92
C CYS A 117 7.91 -12.01 -6.92
N ARG A 118 8.24 -11.99 -8.21
CA ARG A 118 7.29 -12.33 -9.25
C ARG A 118 7.03 -13.84 -9.22
N ARG A 119 5.77 -14.24 -9.27
CA ARG A 119 5.38 -15.65 -9.32
C ARG A 119 5.47 -16.18 -10.74
N GLU A 120 6.10 -17.34 -10.89
CA GLU A 120 6.18 -18.09 -12.13
C GLU A 120 5.24 -19.32 -12.06
N PRO A 121 4.65 -19.76 -13.18
CA PRO A 121 4.69 -19.12 -14.49
C PRO A 121 3.92 -17.79 -14.51
N LYS A 122 4.23 -16.96 -15.51
CA LYS A 122 3.53 -15.69 -15.72
C LYS A 122 2.03 -15.95 -15.87
N THR A 123 1.24 -15.24 -15.08
CA THR A 123 -0.21 -15.44 -15.07
C THR A 123 -0.85 -14.71 -16.25
N LYS A 124 -1.80 -15.36 -16.91
CA LYS A 124 -2.61 -14.67 -17.92
C LYS A 124 -3.56 -13.67 -17.25
N PRO A 125 -3.86 -12.52 -17.90
CA PRO A 125 -4.71 -11.48 -17.31
C PRO A 125 -6.05 -11.98 -16.81
N GLU A 126 -6.68 -12.88 -17.55
CA GLU A 126 -7.99 -13.46 -17.21
C GLU A 126 -7.93 -14.38 -15.98
N GLU A 127 -6.76 -15.01 -15.78
CA GLU A 127 -6.54 -15.96 -14.68
C GLU A 127 -6.10 -15.26 -13.38
N ALA A 128 -5.47 -14.10 -13.46
CA ALA A 128 -4.93 -13.38 -12.29
C ALA A 128 -6.00 -13.13 -11.25
N LEU A 129 -7.18 -12.69 -11.67
CA LEU A 129 -8.31 -12.42 -10.80
C LEU A 129 -8.86 -13.69 -10.14
N GLU A 130 -8.97 -14.78 -10.91
CA GLU A 130 -9.45 -16.07 -10.41
C GLU A 130 -8.43 -16.70 -9.44
N LEU A 131 -7.14 -16.55 -9.70
CA LEU A 131 -6.11 -17.01 -8.78
C LEU A 131 -6.14 -16.25 -7.46
N LEU A 132 -6.36 -14.93 -7.49
CA LEU A 132 -6.54 -14.14 -6.27
C LEU A 132 -7.76 -14.59 -5.47
N LYS A 133 -8.86 -14.93 -6.12
CA LYS A 133 -10.06 -15.47 -5.47
C LYS A 133 -9.82 -16.85 -4.85
N LYS A 134 -9.05 -17.71 -5.51
CA LYS A 134 -8.75 -19.07 -5.03
C LYS A 134 -7.74 -19.11 -3.88
N ARG A 135 -6.83 -18.13 -3.80
CA ARG A 135 -5.71 -18.08 -2.84
C ARG A 135 -5.98 -17.10 -1.68
N CYS A 136 -7.13 -17.21 -1.04
CA CYS A 136 -7.57 -16.27 0.00
C CYS A 136 -6.69 -16.27 1.27
N GLU A 137 -5.70 -17.15 1.42
CA GLU A 137 -5.11 -17.40 2.74
C GLU A 137 -4.17 -16.30 3.25
N VAL A 138 -3.37 -15.66 2.41
CA VAL A 138 -2.38 -14.64 2.83
C VAL A 138 -2.20 -13.56 1.76
N SER A 139 -3.28 -13.05 1.22
CA SER A 139 -3.18 -12.06 0.15
C SER A 139 -2.94 -10.63 0.66
N ASN A 140 -3.34 -10.33 1.90
CA ASN A 140 -3.32 -8.97 2.42
C ASN A 140 -3.20 -9.02 3.97
N MET A 141 -1.99 -8.84 4.48
CA MET A 141 -1.72 -8.83 5.91
C MET A 141 -0.85 -7.63 6.28
N ILE A 142 -1.29 -6.88 7.29
CA ILE A 142 -0.53 -5.79 7.89
C ILE A 142 -0.49 -6.02 9.40
N MET A 143 0.70 -5.99 9.96
CA MET A 143 0.92 -6.03 11.40
C MET A 143 1.74 -4.81 11.83
N VAL A 144 1.12 -3.97 12.65
CA VAL A 144 1.76 -2.77 13.19
C VAL A 144 1.61 -2.74 14.71
N ILE A 145 2.69 -2.38 15.39
CA ILE A 145 2.72 -2.11 16.83
C ILE A 145 3.30 -0.71 17.00
N GLY A 146 2.51 0.17 17.57
CA GLY A 146 2.88 1.57 17.75
C GLY A 146 2.31 2.17 19.02
N THR A 147 2.48 3.47 19.18
CA THR A 147 1.91 4.27 20.27
C THR A 147 0.74 5.08 19.74
N LEU A 148 -0.37 5.11 20.47
CA LEU A 148 -1.47 6.00 20.15
C LEU A 148 -1.02 7.46 20.23
N CYS A 149 -1.29 8.23 19.16
CA CYS A 149 -0.96 9.66 19.12
C CYS A 149 -2.00 10.51 19.81
N ARG A 150 -3.22 10.03 19.88
CA ARG A 150 -4.39 10.68 20.51
C ARG A 150 -5.42 9.62 20.88
N ASP A 151 -6.41 10.00 21.67
CA ASP A 151 -7.52 9.13 22.01
C ASP A 151 -8.28 8.69 20.76
N PRO A 152 -8.75 7.43 20.74
CA PRO A 152 -9.58 6.94 19.65
C PRO A 152 -10.90 7.71 19.54
N GLU A 153 -11.30 8.04 18.32
CA GLU A 153 -12.56 8.70 18.03
C GLU A 153 -13.58 7.67 17.54
N PHE A 154 -14.74 7.64 18.15
CA PHE A 154 -15.83 6.78 17.77
C PHE A 154 -16.86 7.52 16.93
N TYR A 155 -17.18 6.99 15.78
CA TYR A 155 -18.18 7.53 14.87
C TYR A 155 -19.30 6.53 14.67
N GLN A 156 -20.52 6.96 14.92
CA GLN A 156 -21.72 6.19 14.71
C GLN A 156 -22.74 7.04 13.95
N ALA A 157 -23.16 6.54 12.79
CA ALA A 157 -24.29 7.12 12.06
C ALA A 157 -25.54 6.26 12.31
N GLU A 158 -26.70 6.90 12.37
CA GLU A 158 -27.97 6.26 12.70
C GLU A 158 -28.32 5.06 11.80
N SER A 159 -27.83 5.02 10.56
CA SER A 159 -28.14 3.97 9.58
C SER A 159 -26.95 3.10 9.17
N ARG A 160 -25.80 3.21 9.82
CA ARG A 160 -24.57 2.49 9.44
C ARG A 160 -23.88 1.90 10.66
N SER A 161 -23.09 0.84 10.42
CA SER A 161 -22.21 0.29 11.44
C SER A 161 -21.24 1.38 11.93
N GLY A 162 -21.09 1.51 13.25
CA GLY A 162 -20.10 2.41 13.84
C GLY A 162 -18.68 1.99 13.47
N TYR A 163 -17.77 2.96 13.45
CA TYR A 163 -16.35 2.71 13.29
C TYR A 163 -15.53 3.54 14.28
N VAL A 164 -14.36 3.05 14.61
CA VAL A 164 -13.40 3.74 15.46
C VAL A 164 -12.23 4.19 14.60
N GLN A 165 -11.84 5.45 14.75
CA GLN A 165 -10.65 6.00 14.12
C GLN A 165 -9.59 6.26 15.17
N TYR A 166 -8.37 5.85 14.92
CA TYR A 166 -7.21 6.14 15.76
C TYR A 166 -5.96 6.33 14.91
N GLN A 167 -4.98 7.02 15.46
CA GLN A 167 -3.69 7.29 14.83
C GLN A 167 -2.58 6.64 15.65
N LEU A 168 -1.73 5.87 14.96
CA LEU A 168 -0.58 5.20 15.57
C LEU A 168 0.72 5.83 15.06
N ALA A 169 1.60 6.16 15.99
CA ALA A 169 3.00 6.41 15.71
C ALA A 169 3.75 5.08 15.66
N VAL A 170 4.25 4.71 14.50
CA VAL A 170 4.96 3.45 14.26
C VAL A 170 6.38 3.75 13.83
N ASN A 171 7.36 3.36 14.65
CA ASN A 171 8.76 3.51 14.28
C ASN A 171 9.14 2.45 13.24
N ARG A 172 9.87 2.86 12.23
CA ARG A 172 10.40 1.92 11.23
C ARG A 172 11.40 0.98 11.88
N LYS A 173 11.13 -0.32 11.82
CA LYS A 173 12.00 -1.36 12.38
C LYS A 173 13.27 -1.52 11.56
N PHE A 174 13.19 -1.29 10.26
CA PHE A 174 14.31 -1.40 9.34
C PHE A 174 14.66 -0.01 8.85
N ARG A 175 15.95 0.35 8.94
CA ARG A 175 16.49 1.50 8.22
C ARG A 175 16.34 1.22 6.73
N ILE A 176 15.24 1.69 6.17
CA ILE A 176 15.15 1.86 4.73
C ILE A 176 16.03 3.06 4.45
N ARG A 177 17.28 2.79 4.06
CA ARG A 177 18.29 3.83 3.87
C ARG A 177 17.88 4.73 2.72
N GLU A 178 17.23 5.81 3.04
CA GLU A 178 17.27 7.02 2.21
C GLU A 178 18.32 7.99 2.76
N ASP A 179 18.51 7.98 4.08
CA ASP A 179 19.53 8.75 4.80
C ASP A 179 19.85 7.99 6.12
N PRO A 180 21.13 7.80 6.50
CA PRO A 180 21.50 7.18 7.76
C PRO A 180 20.99 7.91 9.01
N ALA A 181 20.64 9.20 8.89
CA ALA A 181 20.11 10.02 9.98
C ALA A 181 18.59 9.92 10.16
N ASP A 182 17.86 9.35 9.20
CA ASP A 182 16.40 9.30 9.22
C ASP A 182 15.87 8.18 10.11
N LEU A 183 15.74 8.45 11.40
CA LEU A 183 14.86 7.75 12.32
C LEU A 183 13.44 8.31 12.13
N LYS A 184 12.76 7.92 11.05
CA LYS A 184 11.40 8.40 10.80
C LYS A 184 10.38 7.57 11.55
N THR A 185 9.44 8.27 12.15
CA THR A 185 8.19 7.72 12.67
C THR A 185 7.10 7.94 11.63
N ASP A 186 6.36 6.90 11.29
CA ASP A 186 5.19 6.96 10.43
C ASP A 186 3.94 7.15 11.31
N TYR A 187 3.03 8.05 10.91
CA TYR A 187 1.82 8.42 11.65
C TYR A 187 0.56 8.07 10.86
#